data_a0fbbdc30a3518e9cc7ef0e904c18a4d
#
_entry.id   a0fbbdc30a3518e9cc7ef0e904c18a4d
#
_cell.length_a   1.000
_cell.length_b   1.000
_cell.length_c   1.000
_cell.angle_alpha   90.00
_cell.angle_beta   90.00
_cell.angle_gamma   90.00
#
_symmetry.space_group_name_H-M   'P 1'
#
loop_
_entity.id
_entity.type
_entity.pdbx_description
1 polymer ?
#
loop_
_entity_poly.entity_id
_entity_poly.type
_entity_poly.pdbx_seq_one_letter_code
_entity_poly.pdbx_strand_id
1 'polypeptide(L)'
;MSTRAPGSAHLVLARNVVHLDPAPAVFGAMKEGWARQQSARFLKSSTIDPRIRLLERFEEFTGLYPWQWSPADGEAFIAHLRSGEKSIQMSTARTYEVTIGLFLEYLLDTRYEWARVCEERFGEVPQVVFHEGNSVLHTVEYEGDPRRRPLTYDEVQALFDAADARPSKIRGQGRKGALCALRDAAVLKAVYAFGTRRTETSKLDLVDLRRSRKAPKYGAYGSLMVRFGKASKGAPPKRRTVLTVPEMDWTVDVLQDWVTEIRPQFSPGRHPALWVTERVGRLSPRSINEAFVAARRDADLDEDLDLHCLRHSYITHLTEFGYPARFVQEQVGHSHAGTTAIYMGVSNEYRNKLLEASMKNRLGDDWDATA
;
A
#
# COMPACT_ATOMS: atom_id res chain seq x y z
N MET A 1 -21.98 -25.71 -28.18
CA MET A 1 -22.28 -25.13 -26.85
C MET A 1 -21.82 -23.68 -26.84
N SER A 2 -22.73 -22.74 -26.75
CA SER A 2 -22.37 -21.31 -26.66
C SER A 2 -21.65 -21.07 -25.35
N THR A 3 -20.36 -20.79 -25.43
CA THR A 3 -19.50 -20.43 -24.25
C THR A 3 -19.84 -18.98 -23.86
N ARG A 4 -20.86 -18.83 -23.01
CA ARG A 4 -21.23 -17.52 -22.47
C ARG A 4 -20.16 -17.02 -21.51
N ALA A 5 -19.88 -15.72 -21.55
CA ALA A 5 -18.86 -15.11 -20.68
C ALA A 5 -19.26 -15.24 -19.20
N PRO A 6 -18.30 -15.55 -18.30
CA PRO A 6 -18.55 -15.51 -16.85
C PRO A 6 -19.07 -14.12 -16.44
N GLY A 7 -20.18 -14.08 -15.72
CA GLY A 7 -20.83 -12.82 -15.31
C GLY A 7 -21.86 -12.29 -16.28
N SER A 8 -22.16 -13.00 -17.39
CA SER A 8 -23.28 -12.60 -18.26
C SER A 8 -24.63 -12.70 -17.52
N ALA A 9 -25.58 -11.82 -17.88
CA ALA A 9 -26.88 -11.69 -17.24
C ALA A 9 -27.61 -13.03 -17.11
N HIS A 10 -27.62 -13.84 -18.17
CA HIS A 10 -28.27 -15.14 -18.16
C HIS A 10 -27.66 -16.22 -17.26
N LEU A 11 -26.42 -16.04 -16.82
CA LEU A 11 -25.75 -16.96 -15.89
C LEU A 11 -25.93 -16.53 -14.43
N VAL A 12 -26.24 -15.28 -14.18
CA VAL A 12 -26.35 -14.70 -12.84
C VAL A 12 -27.80 -14.52 -12.41
N LEU A 13 -28.67 -14.08 -13.33
CA LEU A 13 -30.10 -13.98 -13.09
C LEU A 13 -30.75 -15.37 -13.08
N ALA A 14 -31.41 -15.70 -12.00
CA ALA A 14 -32.17 -16.93 -11.92
C ALA A 14 -33.32 -16.92 -12.94
N ARG A 15 -33.44 -18.00 -13.75
CA ARG A 15 -34.53 -18.14 -14.69
C ARG A 15 -35.83 -18.37 -13.93
N ASN A 16 -36.92 -17.72 -14.35
CA ASN A 16 -38.27 -17.85 -13.81
C ASN A 16 -38.47 -17.39 -12.37
N VAL A 17 -37.59 -16.55 -11.82
CA VAL A 17 -37.81 -15.87 -10.54
C VAL A 17 -38.38 -14.48 -10.80
N VAL A 18 -39.62 -14.26 -10.35
CA VAL A 18 -40.23 -12.92 -10.32
C VAL A 18 -39.92 -12.30 -8.99
N HIS A 19 -39.12 -11.22 -9.00
CA HIS A 19 -38.85 -10.43 -7.80
C HIS A 19 -39.96 -9.42 -7.59
N LEU A 20 -40.39 -9.23 -6.32
CA LEU A 20 -41.36 -8.19 -5.94
C LEU A 20 -40.79 -6.78 -6.25
N ASP A 21 -39.49 -6.61 -6.05
CA ASP A 21 -38.75 -5.46 -6.49
C ASP A 21 -37.59 -5.90 -7.40
N PRO A 22 -37.73 -5.75 -8.72
CA PRO A 22 -36.74 -6.24 -9.67
C PRO A 22 -35.45 -5.40 -9.70
N ALA A 23 -35.50 -4.11 -9.35
CA ALA A 23 -34.35 -3.22 -9.51
C ALA A 23 -33.17 -3.56 -8.58
N PRO A 24 -33.34 -3.69 -7.26
CA PRO A 24 -32.26 -4.14 -6.35
C PRO A 24 -31.73 -5.52 -6.71
N ALA A 25 -32.62 -6.45 -7.13
CA ALA A 25 -32.23 -7.80 -7.49
C ALA A 25 -31.34 -7.83 -8.75
N VAL A 26 -31.67 -7.05 -9.76
CA VAL A 26 -30.87 -6.93 -10.99
C VAL A 26 -29.54 -6.24 -10.71
N PHE A 27 -29.53 -5.17 -9.91
CA PHE A 27 -28.28 -4.52 -9.52
C PHE A 27 -27.38 -5.45 -8.67
N GLY A 28 -27.97 -6.21 -7.76
CA GLY A 28 -27.25 -7.25 -7.02
C GLY A 28 -26.59 -8.28 -7.95
N ALA A 29 -27.35 -8.76 -8.95
CA ALA A 29 -26.85 -9.69 -9.95
C ALA A 29 -25.74 -9.08 -10.84
N MET A 30 -25.84 -7.81 -11.20
CA MET A 30 -24.78 -7.09 -11.94
C MET A 30 -23.47 -7.04 -11.13
N LYS A 31 -23.55 -6.68 -9.83
CA LYS A 31 -22.40 -6.65 -8.93
C LYS A 31 -21.75 -8.04 -8.80
N GLU A 32 -22.56 -9.08 -8.62
CA GLU A 32 -22.07 -10.46 -8.54
C GLU A 32 -21.41 -10.91 -9.85
N GLY A 33 -22.04 -10.63 -10.98
CA GLY A 33 -21.52 -10.92 -12.32
C GLY A 33 -20.17 -10.25 -12.57
N TRP A 34 -20.05 -8.96 -12.19
CA TRP A 34 -18.80 -8.23 -12.30
C TRP A 34 -17.72 -8.77 -11.37
N ALA A 35 -18.06 -9.14 -10.13
CA ALA A 35 -17.14 -9.78 -9.22
C ALA A 35 -16.61 -11.12 -9.77
N ARG A 36 -17.49 -11.95 -10.39
CA ARG A 36 -17.09 -13.19 -11.06
C ARG A 36 -16.17 -12.94 -12.25
N GLN A 37 -16.46 -11.93 -13.09
CA GLN A 37 -15.61 -11.54 -14.22
C GLN A 37 -14.23 -11.10 -13.73
N GLN A 38 -14.14 -10.28 -12.67
CA GLN A 38 -12.88 -9.84 -12.10
C GLN A 38 -12.10 -11.02 -11.48
N SER A 39 -12.77 -11.94 -10.80
CA SER A 39 -12.15 -13.16 -10.24
C SER A 39 -11.57 -14.05 -11.33
N ALA A 40 -12.26 -14.21 -12.47
CA ALA A 40 -11.76 -14.94 -13.64
C ALA A 40 -10.49 -14.30 -14.24
N ARG A 41 -10.25 -13.02 -14.00
CA ARG A 41 -9.01 -12.28 -14.36
C ARG A 41 -7.97 -12.32 -13.25
N PHE A 42 -8.09 -13.19 -12.26
CA PHE A 42 -7.19 -13.34 -11.11
C PHE A 42 -7.05 -12.08 -10.23
N LEU A 43 -8.07 -11.19 -10.22
CA LEU A 43 -8.10 -10.11 -9.25
C LEU A 43 -8.42 -10.68 -7.85
N LYS A 44 -7.80 -10.08 -6.83
CA LYS A 44 -8.00 -10.51 -5.44
C LYS A 44 -9.24 -9.85 -4.84
N SER A 45 -9.88 -10.51 -3.87
CA SER A 45 -11.00 -9.93 -3.10
C SER A 45 -10.67 -8.56 -2.53
N SER A 46 -9.43 -8.35 -2.06
CA SER A 46 -8.96 -7.03 -1.59
C SER A 46 -8.99 -5.91 -2.65
N THR A 47 -9.20 -6.25 -3.93
CA THR A 47 -9.42 -5.30 -5.03
C THR A 47 -10.89 -5.26 -5.43
N ILE A 48 -11.55 -6.42 -5.45
CA ILE A 48 -12.95 -6.55 -5.88
C ILE A 48 -13.89 -5.92 -4.85
N ASP A 49 -13.76 -6.28 -3.56
CA ASP A 49 -14.67 -5.83 -2.52
C ASP A 49 -14.74 -4.29 -2.35
N PRO A 50 -13.62 -3.53 -2.37
CA PRO A 50 -13.70 -2.08 -2.37
C PRO A 50 -14.42 -1.48 -3.57
N ARG A 51 -14.30 -2.12 -4.75
CA ARG A 51 -14.99 -1.68 -5.96
C ARG A 51 -16.50 -1.88 -5.85
N ILE A 52 -16.93 -3.02 -5.31
CA ILE A 52 -18.34 -3.30 -5.08
C ILE A 52 -18.93 -2.30 -4.07
N ARG A 53 -18.25 -2.07 -2.93
CA ARG A 53 -18.68 -1.07 -1.93
C ARG A 53 -18.77 0.35 -2.50
N LEU A 54 -17.92 0.70 -3.47
CA LEU A 54 -18.01 2.00 -4.12
C LEU A 54 -19.29 2.12 -4.95
N LEU A 55 -19.69 1.06 -5.68
CA LEU A 55 -20.95 1.06 -6.43
C LEU A 55 -22.16 1.17 -5.51
N GLU A 56 -22.13 0.50 -4.36
CA GLU A 56 -23.17 0.59 -3.34
C GLU A 56 -23.26 2.03 -2.76
N ARG A 57 -22.12 2.64 -2.48
CA ARG A 57 -22.06 4.02 -2.01
C ARG A 57 -22.54 5.02 -3.06
N PHE A 58 -22.30 4.75 -4.35
CA PHE A 58 -22.77 5.60 -5.43
C PHE A 58 -24.28 5.46 -5.62
N GLU A 59 -24.82 4.26 -5.56
CA GLU A 59 -26.25 3.99 -5.57
C GLU A 59 -26.95 4.65 -4.37
N GLU A 60 -26.41 4.50 -3.15
CA GLU A 60 -26.93 5.13 -1.94
C GLU A 60 -26.97 6.67 -2.06
N PHE A 61 -25.95 7.26 -2.67
CA PHE A 61 -25.87 8.72 -2.87
C PHE A 61 -26.90 9.22 -3.89
N THR A 62 -27.06 8.53 -5.01
CA THR A 62 -27.94 8.96 -6.10
C THR A 62 -29.40 8.56 -5.87
N GLY A 63 -29.64 7.48 -5.14
CA GLY A 63 -30.94 6.81 -5.05
C GLY A 63 -31.36 6.17 -6.38
N LEU A 64 -30.45 6.03 -7.34
CA LEU A 64 -30.69 5.56 -8.71
C LEU A 64 -29.91 4.28 -9.01
N TYR A 65 -30.34 3.53 -10.00
CA TYR A 65 -29.68 2.32 -10.47
C TYR A 65 -28.82 2.57 -11.73
N PRO A 66 -27.89 1.68 -12.09
CA PRO A 66 -26.92 1.90 -13.17
C PRO A 66 -27.50 2.29 -14.53
N TRP A 67 -28.72 1.88 -14.83
CA TRP A 67 -29.41 2.25 -16.09
C TRP A 67 -29.99 3.66 -16.07
N GLN A 68 -30.02 4.32 -14.90
CA GLN A 68 -30.51 5.69 -14.69
C GLN A 68 -29.37 6.68 -14.44
N TRP A 69 -28.16 6.19 -14.13
CA TRP A 69 -27.03 7.06 -13.83
C TRP A 69 -26.65 7.94 -15.02
N SER A 70 -26.41 9.22 -14.75
CA SER A 70 -26.02 10.22 -15.74
C SER A 70 -24.66 10.85 -15.40
N PRO A 71 -24.03 11.57 -16.35
CA PRO A 71 -22.82 12.34 -16.06
C PRO A 71 -23.00 13.31 -14.89
N ALA A 72 -24.17 13.98 -14.78
CA ALA A 72 -24.48 14.89 -13.70
C ALA A 72 -24.44 14.22 -12.32
N ASP A 73 -24.87 12.96 -12.20
CA ASP A 73 -24.81 12.19 -10.94
C ASP A 73 -23.36 11.92 -10.53
N GLY A 74 -22.51 11.58 -11.52
CA GLY A 74 -21.07 11.39 -11.30
C GLY A 74 -20.38 12.66 -10.80
N GLU A 75 -20.64 13.77 -11.45
CA GLU A 75 -20.11 15.10 -11.06
C GLU A 75 -20.58 15.50 -9.66
N ALA A 76 -21.88 15.34 -9.37
CA ALA A 76 -22.46 15.64 -8.05
C ALA A 76 -21.83 14.76 -6.97
N PHE A 77 -21.62 13.46 -7.24
CA PHE A 77 -20.97 12.55 -6.29
C PHE A 77 -19.55 12.97 -5.95
N ILE A 78 -18.72 13.26 -6.98
CA ILE A 78 -17.35 13.72 -6.76
C ILE A 78 -17.33 15.07 -6.03
N ALA A 79 -18.21 16.02 -6.38
CA ALA A 79 -18.34 17.30 -5.70
C ALA A 79 -18.73 17.13 -4.22
N HIS A 80 -19.69 16.26 -3.94
CA HIS A 80 -20.10 15.91 -2.57
C HIS A 80 -18.92 15.36 -1.74
N LEU A 81 -18.14 14.44 -2.31
CA LEU A 81 -16.99 13.85 -1.63
C LEU A 81 -15.85 14.83 -1.39
N ARG A 82 -15.80 15.93 -2.13
CA ARG A 82 -14.81 17.01 -1.98
C ARG A 82 -15.24 18.10 -1.01
N SER A 83 -16.53 18.28 -0.76
CA SER A 83 -17.08 19.36 0.08
C SER A 83 -17.14 19.03 1.57
N GLY A 84 -16.92 17.79 1.99
CA GLY A 84 -16.99 17.37 3.39
C GLY A 84 -15.73 17.69 4.21
N GLU A 85 -15.83 17.65 5.54
CA GLU A 85 -14.69 17.80 6.46
C GLU A 85 -13.52 16.84 6.15
N LYS A 86 -13.83 15.67 5.59
CA LYS A 86 -12.86 14.67 5.10
C LYS A 86 -12.87 14.64 3.58
N SER A 87 -12.52 15.76 2.95
CA SER A 87 -12.39 15.85 1.50
C SER A 87 -11.50 14.76 0.94
N ILE A 88 -11.94 14.11 -0.15
CA ILE A 88 -11.12 13.11 -0.84
C ILE A 88 -10.01 13.77 -1.66
N GLN A 89 -8.86 13.11 -1.72
CA GLN A 89 -7.75 13.52 -2.59
C GLN A 89 -8.07 13.26 -4.06
N MET A 90 -7.45 14.01 -4.96
CA MET A 90 -7.58 13.88 -6.41
C MET A 90 -7.30 12.44 -6.90
N SER A 91 -6.27 11.78 -6.35
CA SER A 91 -5.95 10.38 -6.67
C SER A 91 -7.06 9.39 -6.27
N THR A 92 -7.80 9.71 -5.20
CA THR A 92 -8.96 8.92 -4.75
C THR A 92 -10.14 9.16 -5.70
N ALA A 93 -10.41 10.41 -6.08
CA ALA A 93 -11.44 10.76 -7.06
C ALA A 93 -11.22 10.00 -8.37
N ARG A 94 -10.02 10.07 -8.94
CA ARG A 94 -9.66 9.30 -10.15
C ARG A 94 -9.91 7.79 -10.00
N THR A 95 -9.59 7.24 -8.83
CA THR A 95 -9.83 5.80 -8.57
C THR A 95 -11.31 5.48 -8.59
N TYR A 96 -12.15 6.38 -8.09
CA TYR A 96 -13.61 6.22 -8.08
C TYR A 96 -14.18 6.33 -9.48
N GLU A 97 -13.80 7.39 -10.23
CA GLU A 97 -14.20 7.58 -11.63
C GLU A 97 -13.84 6.36 -12.49
N VAL A 98 -12.58 5.90 -12.43
CA VAL A 98 -12.12 4.71 -13.15
C VAL A 98 -12.89 3.46 -12.72
N THR A 99 -13.22 3.32 -11.43
CA THR A 99 -13.91 2.12 -10.94
C THR A 99 -15.35 2.07 -11.44
N ILE A 100 -16.08 3.18 -11.39
CA ILE A 100 -17.45 3.29 -11.90
C ILE A 100 -17.44 3.13 -13.44
N GLY A 101 -16.48 3.76 -14.12
CA GLY A 101 -16.31 3.59 -15.58
C GLY A 101 -16.09 2.14 -15.99
N LEU A 102 -15.19 1.41 -15.31
CA LEU A 102 -14.96 -0.02 -15.58
C LEU A 102 -16.20 -0.90 -15.34
N PHE A 103 -17.05 -0.52 -14.38
CA PHE A 103 -18.30 -1.22 -14.17
C PHE A 103 -19.30 -0.95 -15.31
N LEU A 104 -19.44 0.30 -15.73
CA LEU A 104 -20.30 0.67 -16.84
C LEU A 104 -19.82 0.08 -18.17
N GLU A 105 -18.51 0.04 -18.43
CA GLU A 105 -17.92 -0.70 -19.56
C GLU A 105 -18.33 -2.18 -19.55
N TYR A 106 -18.31 -2.82 -18.36
CA TYR A 106 -18.77 -4.19 -18.22
C TYR A 106 -20.26 -4.34 -18.53
N LEU A 107 -21.12 -3.41 -18.10
CA LEU A 107 -22.56 -3.45 -18.37
C LEU A 107 -22.90 -3.20 -19.85
N LEU A 108 -22.14 -2.33 -20.51
CA LEU A 108 -22.31 -1.97 -21.93
C LEU A 108 -21.72 -3.00 -22.89
N ASP A 109 -20.84 -3.88 -22.40
CA ASP A 109 -20.25 -4.94 -23.22
C ASP A 109 -21.31 -5.97 -23.61
N THR A 110 -21.59 -6.04 -24.90
CA THR A 110 -22.63 -6.91 -25.49
C THR A 110 -22.45 -8.39 -25.12
N ARG A 111 -21.25 -8.84 -24.81
CA ARG A 111 -20.96 -10.23 -24.39
C ARG A 111 -21.61 -10.61 -23.08
N TYR A 112 -21.94 -9.63 -22.22
CA TYR A 112 -22.57 -9.84 -20.91
C TYR A 112 -24.07 -9.63 -20.91
N GLU A 113 -24.64 -9.03 -21.97
CA GLU A 113 -26.07 -8.84 -22.22
C GLU A 113 -26.81 -7.97 -21.18
N TRP A 114 -26.09 -7.22 -20.32
CA TRP A 114 -26.73 -6.41 -19.28
C TRP A 114 -27.51 -5.23 -19.84
N ALA A 115 -26.98 -4.55 -20.85
CA ALA A 115 -27.67 -3.43 -21.51
C ALA A 115 -29.05 -3.86 -22.05
N ARG A 116 -29.10 -5.02 -22.70
CA ARG A 116 -30.38 -5.58 -23.20
C ARG A 116 -31.36 -5.92 -22.08
N VAL A 117 -30.85 -6.51 -20.97
CA VAL A 117 -31.70 -6.83 -19.81
C VAL A 117 -32.28 -5.57 -19.18
N CYS A 118 -31.51 -4.48 -19.11
CA CYS A 118 -31.98 -3.19 -18.58
C CYS A 118 -33.07 -2.60 -19.48
N GLU A 119 -32.85 -2.57 -20.79
CA GLU A 119 -33.81 -2.09 -21.77
C GLU A 119 -35.14 -2.89 -21.72
N GLU A 120 -35.04 -4.23 -21.70
CA GLU A 120 -36.22 -5.10 -21.62
C GLU A 120 -37.03 -4.96 -20.32
N ARG A 121 -36.37 -4.70 -19.21
CA ARG A 121 -37.02 -4.67 -17.89
C ARG A 121 -37.38 -3.29 -17.37
N PHE A 122 -36.62 -2.29 -17.74
CA PHE A 122 -36.74 -0.93 -17.17
C PHE A 122 -36.94 0.15 -18.25
N GLY A 123 -36.80 -0.18 -19.54
CA GLY A 123 -36.92 0.76 -20.65
C GLY A 123 -35.71 1.72 -20.77
N GLU A 124 -34.66 1.49 -20.03
CA GLU A 124 -33.48 2.35 -19.98
C GLU A 124 -32.20 1.51 -20.14
N VAL A 125 -31.12 2.13 -20.63
CA VAL A 125 -29.83 1.46 -20.88
C VAL A 125 -28.74 2.20 -20.11
N PRO A 126 -27.82 1.49 -19.43
CA PRO A 126 -26.67 2.12 -18.81
C PRO A 126 -25.89 3.00 -19.79
N GLN A 127 -25.37 4.12 -19.32
CA GLN A 127 -24.59 5.05 -20.14
C GLN A 127 -23.25 5.38 -19.48
N VAL A 128 -22.36 6.00 -20.23
CA VAL A 128 -21.06 6.46 -19.71
C VAL A 128 -21.28 7.66 -18.80
N VAL A 129 -20.92 7.52 -17.52
CA VAL A 129 -21.04 8.58 -16.49
C VAL A 129 -19.80 9.48 -16.49
N PHE A 130 -18.62 8.88 -16.58
CA PHE A 130 -17.35 9.62 -16.59
C PHE A 130 -16.69 9.54 -17.95
N HIS A 131 -16.36 10.69 -18.51
CA HIS A 131 -15.72 10.86 -19.82
C HIS A 131 -14.62 11.92 -19.72
N GLU A 132 -13.86 12.15 -20.79
CA GLU A 132 -12.70 13.06 -20.79
C GLU A 132 -13.05 14.48 -20.30
N GLY A 133 -14.26 14.97 -20.58
CA GLY A 133 -14.68 16.32 -20.21
C GLY A 133 -15.09 16.51 -18.73
N ASN A 134 -15.36 15.42 -17.98
CA ASN A 134 -15.78 15.48 -16.57
C ASN A 134 -14.95 14.62 -15.64
N SER A 135 -13.87 14.02 -16.13
CA SER A 135 -12.95 13.21 -15.32
C SER A 135 -11.71 14.01 -14.92
N VAL A 136 -11.14 13.67 -13.77
CA VAL A 136 -9.89 14.26 -13.30
C VAL A 136 -8.74 13.84 -14.21
N LEU A 137 -8.12 14.80 -14.90
CA LEU A 137 -6.99 14.55 -15.79
C LEU A 137 -5.85 13.85 -15.06
N HIS A 138 -5.24 12.87 -15.74
CA HIS A 138 -4.03 12.23 -15.25
C HIS A 138 -2.83 13.13 -15.51
N THR A 139 -2.48 13.96 -14.54
CA THR A 139 -1.19 14.68 -14.57
C THR A 139 -0.09 13.74 -14.14
N VAL A 140 1.03 13.74 -14.88
CA VAL A 140 2.24 12.97 -14.54
C VAL A 140 2.95 13.60 -13.33
N GLU A 141 2.64 14.85 -13.04
CA GLU A 141 3.20 15.59 -11.91
C GLU A 141 2.65 15.04 -10.60
N TYR A 142 3.58 14.73 -9.73
CA TYR A 142 3.28 14.23 -8.38
C TYR A 142 2.73 15.35 -7.52
N GLU A 143 1.45 15.28 -7.22
CA GLU A 143 0.88 16.01 -6.10
C GLU A 143 1.30 15.27 -4.82
N GLY A 144 2.47 15.60 -4.29
CA GLY A 144 2.97 15.06 -3.04
C GLY A 144 1.98 15.33 -1.93
N ASP A 145 1.49 14.28 -1.26
CA ASP A 145 0.80 14.46 0.00
C ASP A 145 1.85 14.93 1.02
N PRO A 146 1.83 16.21 1.48
CA PRO A 146 2.79 16.72 2.45
C PRO A 146 2.78 15.93 3.77
N ARG A 147 1.71 15.18 4.04
CA ARG A 147 1.55 14.31 5.21
C ARG A 147 2.41 13.04 5.13
N ARG A 148 2.90 12.66 3.95
CA ARG A 148 3.74 11.46 3.73
C ARG A 148 5.19 11.81 3.46
N ARG A 149 5.73 12.75 4.20
CA ARG A 149 7.16 13.06 4.16
C ARG A 149 8.00 11.90 4.74
N PRO A 150 9.27 11.77 4.36
CA PRO A 150 10.20 10.92 5.10
C PRO A 150 10.39 11.46 6.53
N LEU A 151 10.66 10.57 7.48
CA LEU A 151 11.19 10.93 8.78
C LEU A 151 12.63 11.42 8.60
N THR A 152 13.04 12.40 9.39
CA THR A 152 14.45 12.76 9.54
C THR A 152 15.22 11.66 10.28
N TYR A 153 16.55 11.73 10.29
CA TYR A 153 17.38 10.79 11.05
C TYR A 153 17.05 10.83 12.54
N ASP A 154 16.87 12.03 13.10
CA ASP A 154 16.51 12.22 14.51
C ASP A 154 15.13 11.64 14.84
N GLU A 155 14.14 11.82 13.94
CA GLU A 155 12.81 11.24 14.11
C GLU A 155 12.83 9.71 14.02
N VAL A 156 13.65 9.13 13.13
CA VAL A 156 13.86 7.68 13.07
C VAL A 156 14.49 7.17 14.35
N GLN A 157 15.51 7.88 14.88
CA GLN A 157 16.16 7.52 16.14
C GLN A 157 15.19 7.61 17.31
N ALA A 158 14.45 8.71 17.44
CA ALA A 158 13.44 8.89 18.49
C ALA A 158 12.36 7.79 18.45
N LEU A 159 11.91 7.42 17.24
CA LEU A 159 10.94 6.32 17.05
C LEU A 159 11.50 4.99 17.56
N PHE A 160 12.79 4.69 17.28
CA PHE A 160 13.42 3.45 17.70
C PHE A 160 13.69 3.44 19.20
N ASP A 161 14.15 4.54 19.77
CA ASP A 161 14.38 4.68 21.21
C ASP A 161 13.07 4.47 21.99
N ALA A 162 11.97 5.06 21.52
CA ALA A 162 10.65 4.86 22.09
C ALA A 162 10.19 3.40 21.98
N ALA A 163 10.41 2.76 20.83
CA ALA A 163 10.06 1.36 20.62
C ALA A 163 10.89 0.43 21.53
N ASP A 164 12.18 0.70 21.70
CA ASP A 164 13.07 -0.08 22.56
C ASP A 164 12.81 0.14 24.07
N ALA A 165 12.39 1.32 24.47
CA ALA A 165 12.01 1.61 25.86
C ALA A 165 10.66 0.99 26.26
N ARG A 166 9.79 0.73 25.30
CA ARG A 166 8.43 0.26 25.53
C ARG A 166 8.32 -1.06 26.30
N PRO A 167 9.12 -2.11 26.06
CA PRO A 167 9.10 -3.35 26.84
C PRO A 167 9.32 -3.13 28.33
N SER A 168 10.30 -2.29 28.70
CA SER A 168 10.60 -1.94 30.08
C SER A 168 9.48 -1.12 30.73
N LYS A 169 8.91 -0.16 30.00
CA LYS A 169 7.74 0.62 30.44
C LYS A 169 6.53 -0.27 30.74
N ILE A 170 6.24 -1.26 29.88
CA ILE A 170 5.15 -2.23 30.08
C ILE A 170 5.40 -3.10 31.32
N ARG A 171 6.63 -3.60 31.50
CA ARG A 171 7.03 -4.40 32.69
C ARG A 171 6.91 -3.59 33.97
N GLY A 172 7.41 -2.35 33.98
CA GLY A 172 7.30 -1.45 35.12
C GLY A 172 5.87 -1.14 35.55
N GLN A 173 4.92 -1.21 34.61
CA GLN A 173 3.48 -1.05 34.89
C GLN A 173 2.77 -2.36 35.29
N GLY A 174 3.50 -3.47 35.42
CA GLY A 174 2.92 -4.79 35.72
C GLY A 174 1.98 -5.34 34.62
N ARG A 175 2.07 -4.78 33.38
CA ARG A 175 1.20 -5.16 32.27
C ARG A 175 1.78 -6.31 31.43
N LYS A 176 0.90 -7.09 30.81
CA LYS A 176 1.28 -8.07 29.78
C LYS A 176 1.63 -7.36 28.47
N GLY A 177 2.46 -7.99 27.62
CA GLY A 177 2.76 -7.50 26.27
C GLY A 177 4.19 -7.03 26.06
N ALA A 178 5.08 -7.10 27.05
CA ALA A 178 6.49 -6.72 26.92
C ALA A 178 7.20 -7.55 25.82
N LEU A 179 6.88 -8.83 25.69
CA LEU A 179 7.42 -9.69 24.63
C LEU A 179 6.95 -9.24 23.24
N CYS A 180 5.67 -8.88 23.12
CA CYS A 180 5.14 -8.29 21.87
C CYS A 180 5.85 -6.97 21.54
N ALA A 181 6.13 -6.12 22.53
CA ALA A 181 6.81 -4.86 22.32
C ALA A 181 8.27 -5.05 21.83
N LEU A 182 9.00 -6.08 22.31
CA LEU A 182 10.32 -6.45 21.77
C LEU A 182 10.24 -6.83 20.29
N ARG A 183 9.26 -7.65 19.91
CA ARG A 183 9.00 -7.98 18.50
C ARG A 183 8.71 -6.73 17.68
N ASP A 184 7.85 -5.87 18.20
CA ASP A 184 7.37 -4.69 17.48
C ASP A 184 8.53 -3.72 17.20
N ALA A 185 9.46 -3.53 18.16
CA ALA A 185 10.68 -2.77 17.94
C ALA A 185 11.54 -3.36 16.81
N ALA A 186 11.77 -4.69 16.82
CA ALA A 186 12.53 -5.37 15.77
C ALA A 186 11.85 -5.27 14.39
N VAL A 187 10.50 -5.37 14.34
CA VAL A 187 9.72 -5.22 13.10
C VAL A 187 9.88 -3.81 12.52
N LEU A 188 9.75 -2.75 13.34
CA LEU A 188 9.86 -1.36 12.86
C LEU A 188 11.26 -1.07 12.30
N LYS A 189 12.29 -1.53 13.00
CA LYS A 189 13.69 -1.43 12.57
C LYS A 189 13.90 -2.17 11.22
N ALA A 190 13.36 -3.38 11.07
CA ALA A 190 13.44 -4.13 9.82
C ALA A 190 12.65 -3.46 8.68
N VAL A 191 11.47 -2.87 8.96
CA VAL A 191 10.71 -2.11 7.95
C VAL A 191 11.52 -0.95 7.40
N TYR A 192 12.19 -0.20 8.27
CA TYR A 192 13.06 0.90 7.85
C TYR A 192 14.28 0.39 7.11
N ALA A 193 15.06 -0.53 7.68
CA ALA A 193 16.34 -0.98 7.12
C ALA A 193 16.24 -1.70 5.75
N PHE A 194 15.07 -2.25 5.42
CA PHE A 194 14.81 -2.93 4.15
C PHE A 194 13.75 -2.25 3.28
N GLY A 195 13.20 -1.14 3.71
CA GLY A 195 12.19 -0.39 2.96
C GLY A 195 10.97 -1.24 2.56
N THR A 196 10.58 -2.21 3.37
CA THR A 196 9.51 -3.16 3.03
C THR A 196 8.13 -2.54 3.23
N ARG A 197 7.16 -2.95 2.39
CA ARG A 197 5.76 -2.59 2.61
C ARG A 197 5.15 -3.40 3.75
N ARG A 198 4.18 -2.85 4.46
CA ARG A 198 3.45 -3.50 5.56
C ARG A 198 3.05 -4.96 5.27
N THR A 199 2.46 -5.19 4.09
CA THR A 199 2.03 -6.52 3.67
C THR A 199 3.19 -7.43 3.28
N GLU A 200 4.29 -6.88 2.77
CA GLU A 200 5.53 -7.61 2.49
C GLU A 200 6.15 -8.07 3.81
N THR A 201 6.31 -7.16 4.77
CA THR A 201 6.85 -7.45 6.12
C THR A 201 6.07 -8.57 6.81
N SER A 202 4.74 -8.49 6.83
CA SER A 202 3.88 -9.52 7.42
C SER A 202 4.10 -10.90 6.80
N LYS A 203 4.42 -10.97 5.51
CA LYS A 203 4.56 -12.24 4.75
C LYS A 203 5.97 -12.82 4.73
N LEU A 204 6.92 -12.20 5.39
CA LEU A 204 8.28 -12.73 5.50
C LEU A 204 8.30 -14.04 6.29
N ASP A 205 9.12 -14.96 5.82
CA ASP A 205 9.45 -16.19 6.51
C ASP A 205 10.94 -16.21 6.90
N LEU A 206 11.35 -17.08 7.81
CA LEU A 206 12.76 -17.25 8.19
C LEU A 206 13.66 -17.54 7.00
N VAL A 207 13.17 -18.32 6.02
CA VAL A 207 13.91 -18.67 4.80
C VAL A 207 14.16 -17.48 3.86
N ASP A 208 13.52 -16.35 4.11
CA ASP A 208 13.72 -15.13 3.33
C ASP A 208 14.95 -14.34 3.77
N LEU A 209 15.47 -14.60 4.97
CA LEU A 209 16.78 -14.12 5.42
C LEU A 209 17.88 -14.94 4.74
N ARG A 210 18.83 -14.29 4.08
CA ARG A 210 19.83 -14.96 3.25
C ARG A 210 21.21 -14.35 3.39
N ARG A 211 22.21 -15.19 3.22
CA ARG A 211 23.60 -14.75 3.09
C ARG A 211 23.79 -13.96 1.79
N SER A 212 24.57 -12.88 1.86
CA SER A 212 25.07 -12.19 0.70
C SER A 212 26.50 -12.64 0.41
N ARG A 213 26.76 -13.12 -0.82
CA ARG A 213 28.12 -13.50 -1.23
C ARG A 213 29.09 -12.32 -1.22
N LYS A 214 28.58 -11.10 -1.44
CA LYS A 214 29.38 -9.87 -1.48
C LYS A 214 29.59 -9.23 -0.10
N ALA A 215 28.84 -9.66 0.90
CA ALA A 215 28.94 -9.15 2.27
C ALA A 215 28.88 -10.32 3.28
N PRO A 216 29.91 -11.22 3.30
CA PRO A 216 29.92 -12.40 4.17
C PRO A 216 29.90 -12.03 5.66
N LYS A 217 30.36 -10.84 6.03
CA LYS A 217 30.34 -10.33 7.41
C LYS A 217 28.94 -10.27 8.04
N TYR A 218 27.90 -10.16 7.22
CA TYR A 218 26.51 -10.10 7.69
C TYR A 218 25.86 -11.50 7.90
N GLY A 219 26.61 -12.58 7.71
CA GLY A 219 26.11 -13.93 7.97
C GLY A 219 24.82 -14.24 7.22
N ALA A 220 23.85 -14.77 7.97
CA ALA A 220 22.51 -15.12 7.43
C ALA A 220 21.63 -13.91 7.09
N TYR A 221 22.03 -12.69 7.47
CA TYR A 221 21.23 -11.45 7.39
C TYR A 221 21.73 -10.47 6.32
N GLY A 222 22.59 -10.92 5.41
CA GLY A 222 23.18 -10.08 4.35
C GLY A 222 22.20 -9.67 3.26
N SER A 223 21.03 -10.30 3.18
CA SER A 223 19.96 -9.92 2.27
C SER A 223 18.61 -10.47 2.69
N LEU A 224 17.54 -9.81 2.25
CA LEU A 224 16.15 -10.18 2.48
C LEU A 224 15.44 -10.45 1.15
N MET A 225 14.86 -11.65 0.98
CA MET A 225 14.08 -12.01 -0.20
C MET A 225 12.62 -11.63 -0.01
N VAL A 226 12.16 -10.61 -0.71
CA VAL A 226 10.74 -10.22 -0.73
C VAL A 226 10.01 -10.98 -1.85
N ARG A 227 9.24 -12.01 -1.47
CA ARG A 227 8.52 -12.89 -2.40
C ARG A 227 7.14 -12.38 -2.81
N PHE A 228 6.51 -11.55 -2.00
CA PHE A 228 5.10 -11.16 -2.10
C PHE A 228 4.93 -9.66 -2.34
N GLY A 229 5.62 -9.12 -3.33
CA GLY A 229 5.46 -7.73 -3.75
C GLY A 229 4.04 -7.43 -4.29
N LYS A 230 3.76 -6.16 -4.59
CA LYS A 230 2.49 -5.76 -5.20
C LYS A 230 2.38 -6.38 -6.60
N ALA A 231 1.36 -7.21 -6.81
CA ALA A 231 0.98 -7.69 -8.14
C ALA A 231 0.28 -6.56 -8.91
N SER A 232 0.46 -6.50 -10.23
CA SER A 232 -0.26 -5.56 -11.09
C SER A 232 -0.90 -6.31 -12.27
N LYS A 233 -2.11 -5.93 -12.64
CA LYS A 233 -2.83 -6.44 -13.83
C LYS A 233 -2.88 -7.99 -13.92
N GLY A 234 -3.12 -8.68 -12.79
CA GLY A 234 -3.19 -10.16 -12.77
C GLY A 234 -1.85 -10.89 -12.84
N ALA A 235 -0.72 -10.17 -12.98
CA ALA A 235 0.60 -10.78 -12.96
C ALA A 235 0.97 -11.28 -11.55
N PRO A 236 1.81 -12.33 -11.44
CA PRO A 236 2.30 -12.79 -10.15
C PRO A 236 3.09 -11.69 -9.43
N PRO A 237 3.14 -11.73 -8.07
CA PRO A 237 3.91 -10.76 -7.31
C PRO A 237 5.37 -10.74 -7.75
N LYS A 238 5.90 -9.53 -8.01
CA LYS A 238 7.31 -9.37 -8.32
C LYS A 238 8.16 -9.75 -7.10
N ARG A 239 9.14 -10.61 -7.32
CA ARG A 239 10.15 -10.98 -6.31
C ARG A 239 11.33 -10.03 -6.43
N ARG A 240 11.93 -9.68 -5.29
CA ARG A 240 13.17 -8.92 -5.25
C ARG A 240 14.02 -9.35 -4.07
N THR A 241 15.32 -9.13 -4.19
CA THR A 241 16.26 -9.25 -3.07
C THR A 241 16.63 -7.85 -2.62
N VAL A 242 16.49 -7.57 -1.33
CA VAL A 242 16.94 -6.33 -0.69
C VAL A 242 18.26 -6.64 0.00
N LEU A 243 19.31 -5.90 -0.30
CA LEU A 243 20.63 -6.07 0.29
C LEU A 243 20.72 -5.27 1.59
N THR A 244 21.38 -5.83 2.59
CA THR A 244 21.81 -5.08 3.78
C THR A 244 22.92 -4.14 3.34
N VAL A 245 22.72 -2.84 3.55
CA VAL A 245 23.71 -1.80 3.24
C VAL A 245 24.54 -1.45 4.47
N PRO A 246 25.79 -0.98 4.30
CA PRO A 246 26.67 -0.67 5.44
C PRO A 246 26.08 0.30 6.44
N GLU A 247 25.36 1.33 5.99
CA GLU A 247 24.75 2.37 6.83
C GLU A 247 23.59 1.83 7.69
N MET A 248 23.11 0.64 7.38
CA MET A 248 22.02 -0.05 8.10
C MET A 248 22.44 -1.42 8.61
N ASP A 249 23.74 -1.69 8.78
CA ASP A 249 24.26 -3.00 9.21
C ASP A 249 23.92 -3.34 10.67
N TRP A 250 23.60 -2.34 11.50
CA TRP A 250 23.02 -2.54 12.83
C TRP A 250 21.76 -3.43 12.83
N THR A 251 21.05 -3.54 11.69
CA THR A 251 19.87 -4.41 11.56
C THR A 251 20.24 -5.89 11.61
N VAL A 252 21.52 -6.25 11.38
CA VAL A 252 22.02 -7.62 11.48
C VAL A 252 21.88 -8.11 12.90
N ASP A 253 22.33 -7.31 13.87
CA ASP A 253 22.25 -7.64 15.29
C ASP A 253 20.79 -7.71 15.75
N VAL A 254 19.96 -6.75 15.33
CA VAL A 254 18.52 -6.75 15.63
C VAL A 254 17.83 -8.01 15.12
N LEU A 255 18.15 -8.46 13.91
CA LEU A 255 17.55 -9.66 13.34
C LEU A 255 18.12 -10.94 13.98
N GLN A 256 19.39 -10.94 14.35
CA GLN A 256 20.00 -12.05 15.07
C GLN A 256 19.34 -12.20 16.43
N ASP A 257 19.28 -11.15 17.25
CA ASP A 257 18.63 -11.16 18.55
C ASP A 257 17.16 -11.58 18.45
N TRP A 258 16.46 -11.05 17.43
CA TRP A 258 15.09 -11.46 17.20
C TRP A 258 14.98 -12.97 16.94
N VAL A 259 15.77 -13.52 16.03
CA VAL A 259 15.67 -14.91 15.57
C VAL A 259 16.14 -15.89 16.64
N THR A 260 17.23 -15.55 17.37
CA THR A 260 17.89 -16.49 18.31
C THR A 260 17.36 -16.37 19.73
N GLU A 261 17.00 -15.15 20.18
CA GLU A 261 16.67 -14.91 21.59
C GLU A 261 15.19 -14.60 21.83
N ILE A 262 14.59 -13.72 21.00
CA ILE A 262 13.26 -13.19 21.29
C ILE A 262 12.16 -14.09 20.68
N ARG A 263 12.29 -14.43 19.41
CA ARG A 263 11.30 -15.25 18.70
C ARG A 263 11.02 -16.61 19.36
N PRO A 264 12.01 -17.36 19.88
CA PRO A 264 11.77 -18.61 20.59
C PRO A 264 10.85 -18.48 21.80
N GLN A 265 10.83 -17.31 22.46
CA GLN A 265 9.96 -17.06 23.63
C GLN A 265 8.49 -17.04 23.28
N PHE A 266 8.12 -16.83 22.00
CA PHE A 266 6.74 -17.00 21.50
C PHE A 266 6.34 -18.47 21.33
N SER A 267 7.25 -19.41 21.52
CA SER A 267 7.05 -20.86 21.31
C SER A 267 6.47 -21.20 19.93
N PRO A 268 7.02 -20.66 18.84
CA PRO A 268 6.41 -20.77 17.51
C PRO A 268 6.50 -22.17 16.89
N GLY A 269 7.22 -23.10 17.49
CA GLY A 269 7.45 -24.43 16.98
C GLY A 269 8.05 -24.38 15.55
N ARG A 270 7.43 -25.08 14.60
CA ARG A 270 7.85 -25.10 13.18
C ARG A 270 7.19 -24.01 12.32
N HIS A 271 6.55 -23.00 12.94
CA HIS A 271 5.88 -21.94 12.18
C HIS A 271 6.89 -21.16 11.31
N PRO A 272 6.71 -21.05 9.99
CA PRO A 272 7.73 -20.48 9.10
C PRO A 272 7.88 -18.96 9.19
N ALA A 273 6.84 -18.24 9.67
CA ALA A 273 6.85 -16.79 9.68
C ALA A 273 8.03 -16.21 10.45
N LEU A 274 8.67 -15.21 9.86
CA LEU A 274 9.70 -14.41 10.55
C LEU A 274 9.07 -13.71 11.77
N TRP A 275 7.93 -13.05 11.60
CA TRP A 275 7.22 -12.33 12.65
C TRP A 275 6.02 -13.12 13.15
N VAL A 276 6.06 -13.50 14.42
CA VAL A 276 5.07 -14.37 15.07
C VAL A 276 4.29 -13.63 16.15
N THR A 277 3.11 -14.15 16.48
CA THR A 277 2.25 -13.67 17.57
C THR A 277 2.27 -14.66 18.75
N GLU A 278 1.85 -14.22 19.94
CA GLU A 278 1.68 -15.10 21.12
C GLU A 278 0.70 -16.25 20.90
N ARG A 279 -0.17 -16.15 19.87
CA ARG A 279 -1.09 -17.22 19.47
C ARG A 279 -0.52 -18.14 18.39
N VAL A 280 0.80 -18.16 18.25
CA VAL A 280 1.54 -18.97 17.26
C VAL A 280 1.08 -18.70 15.82
N GLY A 281 0.60 -17.51 15.52
CA GLY A 281 0.20 -17.07 14.19
C GLY A 281 1.21 -16.11 13.58
N ARG A 282 1.02 -15.81 12.29
CA ARG A 282 1.75 -14.76 11.58
C ARG A 282 1.28 -13.37 12.04
N LEU A 283 2.21 -12.45 12.26
CA LEU A 283 1.88 -11.06 12.58
C LEU A 283 1.11 -10.41 11.42
N SER A 284 -0.03 -9.81 11.75
CA SER A 284 -0.90 -9.19 10.74
C SER A 284 -0.34 -7.84 10.26
N PRO A 285 -0.66 -7.40 9.02
CA PRO A 285 -0.32 -6.05 8.57
C PRO A 285 -0.92 -4.95 9.47
N ARG A 286 -2.08 -5.19 10.06
CA ARG A 286 -2.72 -4.27 11.02
C ARG A 286 -1.88 -4.12 12.28
N SER A 287 -1.42 -5.21 12.87
CA SER A 287 -0.60 -5.18 14.09
C SER A 287 0.74 -4.47 13.87
N ILE A 288 1.34 -4.58 12.66
CA ILE A 288 2.55 -3.83 12.31
C ILE A 288 2.26 -2.32 12.31
N ASN A 289 1.11 -1.90 11.78
CA ASN A 289 0.72 -0.50 11.80
C ASN A 289 0.43 0.00 13.23
N GLU A 290 -0.23 -0.82 14.05
CA GLU A 290 -0.50 -0.52 15.46
C GLU A 290 0.81 -0.36 16.25
N ALA A 291 1.83 -1.18 15.97
CA ALA A 291 3.15 -1.03 16.55
C ALA A 291 3.80 0.32 16.20
N PHE A 292 3.73 0.74 14.95
CA PHE A 292 4.22 2.05 14.51
C PHE A 292 3.49 3.20 15.22
N VAL A 293 2.16 3.17 15.22
CA VAL A 293 1.36 4.23 15.87
C VAL A 293 1.66 4.32 17.36
N ALA A 294 1.90 3.18 18.02
CA ALA A 294 2.25 3.16 19.42
C ALA A 294 3.65 3.77 19.69
N ALA A 295 4.66 3.40 18.89
CA ALA A 295 6.02 3.95 19.00
C ALA A 295 6.05 5.43 18.63
N ARG A 296 5.36 5.85 17.56
CA ARG A 296 5.22 7.25 17.13
C ARG A 296 4.67 8.13 18.24
N ARG A 297 3.60 7.67 18.91
CA ARG A 297 2.99 8.39 20.03
C ARG A 297 3.92 8.44 21.24
N ASP A 298 4.63 7.33 21.54
CA ASP A 298 5.58 7.29 22.67
C ASP A 298 6.81 8.18 22.40
N ALA A 299 7.15 8.45 21.14
CA ALA A 299 8.21 9.34 20.68
C ALA A 299 7.76 10.80 20.48
N ASP A 300 6.49 11.12 20.72
CA ASP A 300 5.88 12.45 20.51
C ASP A 300 6.09 12.99 19.06
N LEU A 301 6.02 12.09 18.08
CA LEU A 301 6.15 12.46 16.67
C LEU A 301 4.79 12.79 16.06
N ASP A 302 4.82 13.60 15.00
CA ASP A 302 3.66 14.07 14.24
C ASP A 302 2.68 12.94 13.94
N GLU A 303 1.40 13.15 14.29
CA GLU A 303 0.35 12.14 14.12
C GLU A 303 -0.02 11.86 12.66
N ASP A 304 0.34 12.74 11.74
CA ASP A 304 0.17 12.52 10.30
C ASP A 304 1.19 11.52 9.72
N LEU A 305 2.27 11.21 10.44
CA LEU A 305 3.23 10.19 10.01
C LEU A 305 2.61 8.79 10.09
N ASP A 306 2.69 8.04 9.03
CA ASP A 306 2.25 6.64 8.93
C ASP A 306 3.43 5.67 8.77
N LEU A 307 3.16 4.37 8.90
CA LEU A 307 4.19 3.33 8.74
C LEU A 307 4.89 3.40 7.37
N HIS A 308 4.21 3.90 6.33
CA HIS A 308 4.79 4.01 4.99
C HIS A 308 5.89 5.06 4.93
N CYS A 309 5.85 6.05 5.84
CA CYS A 309 6.91 7.05 5.97
C CYS A 309 8.28 6.42 6.28
N LEU A 310 8.35 5.29 7.00
CA LEU A 310 9.62 4.56 7.19
C LEU A 310 10.23 4.07 5.87
N ARG A 311 9.40 3.62 4.95
CA ARG A 311 9.87 3.24 3.62
C ARG A 311 10.27 4.46 2.79
N HIS A 312 9.58 5.58 2.94
CA HIS A 312 9.97 6.85 2.34
C HIS A 312 11.35 7.28 2.85
N SER A 313 11.55 7.22 4.18
CA SER A 313 12.84 7.52 4.81
C SER A 313 13.95 6.61 4.28
N TYR A 314 13.71 5.30 4.14
CA TYR A 314 14.68 4.38 3.55
C TYR A 314 15.11 4.82 2.14
N ILE A 315 14.16 5.21 1.28
CA ILE A 315 14.45 5.65 -0.09
C ILE A 315 15.25 6.96 -0.08
N THR A 316 14.82 7.94 0.71
CA THR A 316 15.46 9.24 0.83
C THR A 316 16.87 9.11 1.39
N HIS A 317 17.03 8.37 2.50
CA HIS A 317 18.31 8.19 3.16
C HIS A 317 19.31 7.40 2.30
N LEU A 318 18.88 6.37 1.56
CA LEU A 318 19.77 5.72 0.58
C LEU A 318 20.25 6.69 -0.51
N THR A 319 19.37 7.58 -0.94
CA THR A 319 19.76 8.61 -1.93
C THR A 319 20.76 9.59 -1.30
N GLU A 320 20.54 9.99 -0.06
CA GLU A 320 21.45 10.87 0.71
C GLU A 320 22.80 10.21 1.03
N PHE A 321 22.83 8.89 1.17
CA PHE A 321 24.09 8.11 1.26
C PHE A 321 24.81 7.99 -0.10
N GLY A 322 24.23 8.53 -1.18
CA GLY A 322 24.85 8.54 -2.50
C GLY A 322 24.60 7.28 -3.34
N TYR A 323 23.67 6.43 -2.95
CA TYR A 323 23.32 5.27 -3.76
C TYR A 323 22.65 5.69 -5.07
N PRO A 324 23.04 5.10 -6.24
CA PRO A 324 22.41 5.40 -7.51
C PRO A 324 20.91 5.13 -7.50
N ALA A 325 20.11 5.98 -8.14
CA ALA A 325 18.65 5.86 -8.22
C ALA A 325 18.17 4.47 -8.66
N ARG A 326 18.90 3.84 -9.60
CA ARG A 326 18.61 2.48 -10.06
C ARG A 326 18.76 1.45 -8.94
N PHE A 327 19.80 1.55 -8.12
CA PHE A 327 20.00 0.67 -6.97
C PHE A 327 18.84 0.83 -5.99
N VAL A 328 18.49 2.07 -5.63
CA VAL A 328 17.36 2.37 -4.73
C VAL A 328 16.06 1.79 -5.29
N GLN A 329 15.82 1.97 -6.61
CA GLN A 329 14.64 1.42 -7.29
C GLN A 329 14.57 -0.11 -7.20
N GLU A 330 15.68 -0.81 -7.40
CA GLU A 330 15.75 -2.27 -7.30
C GLU A 330 15.53 -2.75 -5.86
N GLN A 331 16.12 -2.09 -4.86
CA GLN A 331 15.93 -2.38 -3.43
C GLN A 331 14.44 -2.30 -3.05
N VAL A 332 13.74 -1.26 -3.47
CA VAL A 332 12.33 -1.07 -3.09
C VAL A 332 11.34 -1.73 -4.05
N GLY A 333 11.78 -2.16 -5.23
CA GLY A 333 10.94 -2.83 -6.23
C GLY A 333 9.88 -1.92 -6.84
N HIS A 334 10.27 -0.71 -7.24
CA HIS A 334 9.43 0.18 -8.03
C HIS A 334 9.45 -0.26 -9.51
N SER A 335 8.27 -0.39 -10.10
CA SER A 335 8.11 -0.83 -11.50
C SER A 335 8.44 0.28 -12.50
N HIS A 336 8.34 1.53 -12.09
CA HIS A 336 8.55 2.71 -12.91
C HIS A 336 9.55 3.66 -12.24
N ALA A 337 10.46 4.21 -13.01
CA ALA A 337 11.46 5.17 -12.53
C ALA A 337 10.79 6.43 -11.93
N GLY A 338 9.67 6.88 -12.50
CA GLY A 338 8.86 7.98 -11.96
C GLY A 338 8.42 7.77 -10.53
N THR A 339 8.14 6.52 -10.09
CA THR A 339 7.79 6.25 -8.69
C THR A 339 8.96 6.45 -7.73
N THR A 340 10.20 6.26 -8.18
CA THR A 340 11.40 6.53 -7.37
C THR A 340 11.74 8.02 -7.43
N ALA A 341 11.58 8.67 -8.57
CA ALA A 341 11.78 10.11 -8.75
C ALA A 341 10.89 10.94 -7.80
N ILE A 342 9.69 10.47 -7.50
CA ILE A 342 8.77 11.07 -6.52
C ILE A 342 9.41 11.18 -5.12
N TYR A 343 10.22 10.19 -4.73
CA TYR A 343 10.88 10.13 -3.42
C TYR A 343 12.30 10.72 -3.43
N MET A 344 12.78 11.19 -4.58
CA MET A 344 14.09 11.86 -4.72
C MET A 344 14.05 13.34 -4.31
N GLY A 345 12.99 13.77 -3.64
CA GLY A 345 12.95 15.01 -2.86
C GLY A 345 13.92 14.89 -1.69
N VAL A 346 15.22 14.98 -1.98
CA VAL A 346 16.28 15.02 -0.98
C VAL A 346 16.06 16.20 -0.02
N SER A 347 16.42 16.00 1.24
CA SER A 347 16.32 17.04 2.29
C SER A 347 17.04 18.33 1.83
N ASN A 348 16.60 19.46 2.34
CA ASN A 348 17.30 20.73 2.11
C ASN A 348 18.74 20.66 2.58
N GLU A 349 19.00 19.93 3.67
CA GLU A 349 20.35 19.71 4.19
C GLU A 349 21.24 18.95 3.20
N TYR A 350 20.73 17.90 2.55
CA TYR A 350 21.48 17.18 1.51
C TYR A 350 21.70 18.04 0.27
N ARG A 351 20.73 18.85 -0.15
CA ARG A 351 20.91 19.81 -1.25
C ARG A 351 22.02 20.81 -0.93
N ASN A 352 22.06 21.33 0.31
CA ASN A 352 23.09 22.22 0.77
C ASN A 352 24.46 21.53 0.76
N LYS A 353 24.57 20.30 1.28
CA LYS A 353 25.84 19.52 1.24
C LYS A 353 26.32 19.27 -0.19
N LEU A 354 25.40 18.95 -1.14
CA LEU A 354 25.77 18.81 -2.55
C LEU A 354 26.23 20.14 -3.16
N LEU A 355 25.54 21.23 -2.83
CA LEU A 355 25.92 22.56 -3.29
C LEU A 355 27.30 22.94 -2.75
N GLU A 356 27.53 22.76 -1.45
CA GLU A 356 28.82 23.01 -0.79
C GLU A 356 29.94 22.17 -1.41
N ALA A 357 29.71 20.87 -1.61
CA ALA A 357 30.67 19.99 -2.27
C ALA A 357 30.97 20.45 -3.71
N SER A 358 29.95 20.86 -4.45
CA SER A 358 30.11 21.40 -5.81
C SER A 358 30.86 22.72 -5.83
N MET A 359 30.59 23.59 -4.86
CA MET A 359 31.29 24.87 -4.71
C MET A 359 32.75 24.68 -4.33
N LYS A 360 33.05 23.82 -3.35
CA LYS A 360 34.43 23.43 -3.01
C LYS A 360 35.19 22.86 -4.19
N ASN A 361 34.58 21.98 -4.98
CA ASN A 361 35.22 21.43 -6.19
C ASN A 361 35.51 22.49 -7.29
N ARG A 362 34.73 23.57 -7.35
CA ARG A 362 34.89 24.62 -8.37
C ARG A 362 35.75 25.77 -7.91
N LEU A 363 35.69 26.14 -6.63
CA LEU A 363 36.32 27.34 -6.06
C LEU A 363 37.53 27.03 -5.17
N GLY A 364 37.80 25.73 -4.89
CA GLY A 364 38.85 25.27 -4.01
C GLY A 364 38.45 25.18 -2.56
N ASP A 365 39.35 24.62 -1.73
CA ASP A 365 39.11 24.37 -0.31
C ASP A 365 38.95 25.65 0.55
N ASP A 366 39.31 26.80 0.01
CA ASP A 366 39.21 28.10 0.69
C ASP A 366 37.79 28.71 0.63
N TRP A 367 36.82 28.03 0.00
CA TRP A 367 35.43 28.50 -0.03
C TRP A 367 34.75 28.24 1.31
N ASP A 368 34.36 29.31 1.98
CA ASP A 368 33.59 29.26 3.25
C ASP A 368 32.15 29.72 3.01
N ALA A 369 31.19 28.87 3.41
CA ALA A 369 29.73 29.15 3.31
C ALA A 369 29.25 30.26 4.26
N THR A 370 30.13 30.76 5.12
CA THR A 370 29.83 31.76 6.16
C THR A 370 30.35 33.17 5.83
N ALA A 371 30.92 33.39 4.67
CA ALA A 371 31.41 34.70 4.22
C ALA A 371 30.32 35.50 3.48
#